data_3ca31af18d08a71a709bd5d5cc6f5a97
#
_entry.id   3ca31af18d08a71a709bd5d5cc6f5a97
#
_cell.length_a   1.000
_cell.length_b   1.000
_cell.length_c   1.000
_cell.angle_alpha   90.00
_cell.angle_beta   90.00
_cell.angle_gamma   90.00
#
_symmetry.space_group_name_H-M   'P 1'
#
loop_
_entity.id
_entity.type
_entity.pdbx_description
1 polymer ?
#
loop_
_entity_poly.entity_id
_entity_poly.type
_entity_poly.pdbx_seq_one_letter_code
_entity_poly.pdbx_strand_id
1 'polypeptide(L)'
;TYGFHGLHGRALPVATGIKLHRPELAVFVTMGDGDCTSIGAGHWLHAVRYNVDMTAMMLDNGIYGLTKMQTSPTTPQGFKSNTQPYGSILPPLNPIEVALGVTNASFVAQTAEWAPSHLYATLRAAYHHKGFSFVRILQRCPVYTPSIFQKAVQDPARINLLVHDDGVVTPDLEKIYQSQTHHDPRDLAAARALAEQTDRINLGVFFKDPSKPRYEETRRVAPRTPAERVALLEKEFARYAV
;
A
#
# COMPACT_ATOMS: atom_id res chain seq x y z
N THR A 1 -9.32 19.70 -0.76
CA THR A 1 -9.10 18.27 -1.16
C THR A 1 -10.23 17.81 -2.05
N TYR A 2 -9.90 17.13 -3.12
CA TYR A 2 -10.88 16.50 -4.02
C TYR A 2 -10.76 14.99 -3.86
N GLY A 3 -11.90 14.30 -3.83
CA GLY A 3 -11.97 12.84 -3.82
C GLY A 3 -12.56 12.33 -5.13
N PHE A 4 -12.08 11.17 -5.57
CA PHE A 4 -12.64 10.43 -6.70
C PHE A 4 -12.92 9.01 -6.25
N HIS A 5 -14.17 8.58 -6.39
CA HIS A 5 -14.59 7.21 -6.14
C HIS A 5 -14.87 6.53 -7.47
N GLY A 6 -14.14 5.45 -7.74
CA GLY A 6 -14.20 4.74 -9.00
C GLY A 6 -14.63 3.29 -8.86
N LEU A 7 -14.40 2.53 -9.91
CA LEU A 7 -14.69 1.10 -9.96
C LEU A 7 -13.73 0.30 -9.09
N HIS A 8 -14.22 -0.79 -8.52
CA HIS A 8 -13.47 -1.76 -7.74
C HIS A 8 -12.24 -2.28 -8.51
N GLY A 9 -11.07 -2.25 -7.87
CA GLY A 9 -9.78 -2.62 -8.44
C GLY A 9 -9.19 -1.63 -9.45
N ARG A 10 -9.74 -0.41 -9.58
CA ARG A 10 -9.30 0.59 -10.57
C ARG A 10 -8.77 1.89 -9.97
N ALA A 11 -8.61 1.96 -8.66
CA ALA A 11 -8.11 3.16 -7.98
C ALA A 11 -6.70 3.54 -8.46
N LEU A 12 -5.77 2.59 -8.53
CA LEU A 12 -4.38 2.82 -8.91
C LEU A 12 -4.18 3.31 -10.36
N PRO A 13 -4.80 2.72 -11.41
CA PRO A 13 -4.63 3.24 -12.76
C PRO A 13 -5.23 4.63 -12.93
N VAL A 14 -6.35 4.93 -12.27
CA VAL A 14 -6.93 6.28 -12.28
C VAL A 14 -5.99 7.28 -11.61
N ALA A 15 -5.48 6.94 -10.42
CA ALA A 15 -4.51 7.77 -9.69
C ALA A 15 -3.21 7.98 -10.48
N THR A 16 -2.71 6.94 -11.15
CA THR A 16 -1.55 7.04 -12.05
C THR A 16 -1.80 8.04 -13.17
N GLY A 17 -2.96 7.96 -13.82
CA GLY A 17 -3.34 8.92 -14.87
C GLY A 17 -3.39 10.35 -14.36
N ILE A 18 -4.01 10.57 -13.18
CA ILE A 18 -4.07 11.88 -12.52
C ILE A 18 -2.66 12.41 -12.24
N LYS A 19 -1.80 11.61 -11.61
CA LYS A 19 -0.46 12.04 -11.23
C LYS A 19 0.42 12.36 -12.44
N LEU A 20 0.32 11.56 -13.51
CA LEU A 20 1.07 11.80 -14.74
C LEU A 20 0.59 13.06 -15.48
N HIS A 21 -0.69 13.41 -15.36
CA HIS A 21 -1.24 14.63 -15.96
C HIS A 21 -1.05 15.87 -15.07
N ARG A 22 -1.11 15.70 -13.76
CA ARG A 22 -0.99 16.77 -12.76
C ARG A 22 0.10 16.38 -11.72
N PRO A 23 1.38 16.46 -12.10
CA PRO A 23 2.48 16.00 -11.26
C PRO A 23 2.64 16.76 -9.95
N GLU A 24 2.10 17.98 -9.87
CA GLU A 24 2.12 18.82 -8.67
C GLU A 24 1.16 18.34 -7.58
N LEU A 25 0.16 17.51 -7.90
CA LEU A 25 -0.81 17.04 -6.91
C LEU A 25 -0.20 15.99 -5.97
N ALA A 26 -0.52 16.13 -4.69
CA ALA A 26 -0.36 15.05 -3.73
C ALA A 26 -1.49 14.03 -3.95
N VAL A 27 -1.15 12.81 -4.35
CA VAL A 27 -2.12 11.75 -4.66
C VAL A 27 -2.07 10.67 -3.59
N PHE A 28 -3.20 10.47 -2.90
CA PHE A 28 -3.40 9.38 -1.96
C PHE A 28 -4.43 8.42 -2.54
N VAL A 29 -4.15 7.13 -2.48
CA VAL A 29 -5.04 6.06 -2.97
C VAL A 29 -5.42 5.17 -1.80
N THR A 30 -6.73 5.02 -1.55
CA THR A 30 -7.24 4.15 -0.49
C THR A 30 -7.94 2.95 -1.12
N MET A 31 -7.57 1.74 -0.72
CA MET A 31 -8.08 0.48 -1.24
C MET A 31 -8.29 -0.51 -0.10
N GLY A 32 -9.26 -1.42 -0.24
CA GLY A 32 -9.33 -2.61 0.61
C GLY A 32 -8.34 -3.69 0.17
N ASP A 33 -8.11 -4.68 1.02
CA ASP A 33 -7.26 -5.83 0.73
C ASP A 33 -7.75 -6.61 -0.50
N GLY A 34 -9.02 -6.96 -0.57
CA GLY A 34 -9.61 -7.61 -1.75
C GLY A 34 -9.63 -6.73 -3.00
N ASP A 35 -9.80 -5.41 -2.84
CA ASP A 35 -9.71 -4.43 -3.91
C ASP A 35 -8.32 -4.41 -4.53
N CYS A 36 -7.30 -4.34 -3.70
CA CYS A 36 -5.90 -4.26 -4.10
C CYS A 36 -5.36 -5.60 -4.62
N THR A 37 -5.57 -6.69 -3.86
CA THR A 37 -4.87 -7.96 -4.05
C THR A 37 -5.64 -9.01 -4.87
N SER A 38 -6.89 -8.72 -5.24
CA SER A 38 -7.71 -9.56 -6.12
C SER A 38 -7.91 -8.87 -7.46
N ILE A 39 -9.05 -8.20 -7.65
CA ILE A 39 -9.41 -7.58 -8.94
C ILE A 39 -8.44 -6.46 -9.37
N GLY A 40 -7.77 -5.80 -8.42
CA GLY A 40 -6.76 -4.77 -8.65
C GLY A 40 -5.32 -5.26 -8.74
N ALA A 41 -5.06 -6.56 -8.55
CA ALA A 41 -3.71 -7.10 -8.37
C ALA A 41 -2.74 -6.72 -9.50
N GLY A 42 -3.14 -6.87 -10.75
CA GLY A 42 -2.31 -6.46 -11.90
C GLY A 42 -1.98 -4.98 -11.92
N HIS A 43 -2.94 -4.13 -11.57
CA HIS A 43 -2.73 -2.68 -11.48
C HIS A 43 -1.80 -2.31 -10.31
N TRP A 44 -1.93 -2.98 -9.19
CA TRP A 44 -1.05 -2.80 -8.03
C TRP A 44 0.40 -3.17 -8.36
N LEU A 45 0.64 -4.36 -8.92
CA LEU A 45 1.98 -4.79 -9.32
C LEU A 45 2.63 -3.80 -10.30
N HIS A 46 1.85 -3.30 -11.28
CA HIS A 46 2.36 -2.31 -12.23
C HIS A 46 2.56 -0.93 -11.60
N ALA A 47 1.74 -0.51 -10.62
CA ALA A 47 1.94 0.74 -9.90
C ALA A 47 3.25 0.73 -9.09
N VAL A 48 3.53 -0.37 -8.37
CA VAL A 48 4.82 -0.59 -7.69
C VAL A 48 5.97 -0.53 -8.70
N ARG A 49 5.84 -1.22 -9.84
CA ARG A 49 6.88 -1.29 -10.88
C ARG A 49 7.13 0.06 -11.55
N TYR A 50 6.08 0.85 -11.80
CA TYR A 50 6.21 2.19 -12.41
C TYR A 50 6.79 3.20 -11.44
N ASN A 51 6.63 2.99 -10.16
CA ASN A 51 7.16 3.86 -9.12
C ASN A 51 6.74 5.33 -9.28
N VAL A 52 5.51 5.58 -9.71
CA VAL A 52 4.94 6.93 -9.83
C VAL A 52 4.72 7.54 -8.45
N ASP A 53 5.13 8.80 -8.26
CA ASP A 53 5.09 9.50 -6.98
C ASP A 53 3.66 9.65 -6.42
N MET A 54 3.22 8.66 -5.62
CA MET A 54 1.91 8.65 -4.94
C MET A 54 1.95 7.73 -3.72
N THR A 55 1.03 7.94 -2.78
CA THR A 55 0.88 7.11 -1.58
C THR A 55 -0.34 6.19 -1.71
N ALA A 56 -0.11 4.89 -1.74
CA ALA A 56 -1.14 3.86 -1.78
C ALA A 56 -1.32 3.22 -0.40
N MET A 57 -2.53 3.33 0.13
CA MET A 57 -2.95 2.80 1.43
C MET A 57 -3.86 1.60 1.21
N MET A 58 -3.43 0.41 1.63
CA MET A 58 -4.25 -0.78 1.62
C MET A 58 -4.79 -1.05 3.02
N LEU A 59 -6.09 -0.90 3.20
CA LEU A 59 -6.82 -1.21 4.43
C LEU A 59 -7.12 -2.71 4.45
N ASP A 60 -6.33 -3.46 5.21
CA ASP A 60 -6.39 -4.92 5.25
C ASP A 60 -7.18 -5.41 6.48
N ASN A 61 -8.40 -5.83 6.24
CA ASN A 61 -9.27 -6.43 7.25
C ASN A 61 -9.52 -7.93 7.00
N GLY A 62 -8.85 -8.54 6.04
CA GLY A 62 -8.93 -9.95 5.72
C GLY A 62 -10.29 -10.41 5.18
N ILE A 63 -11.15 -9.51 4.67
CA ILE A 63 -12.50 -9.87 4.22
C ILE A 63 -13.08 -8.82 3.26
N TYR A 64 -13.99 -9.22 2.36
CA TYR A 64 -14.89 -8.29 1.70
C TYR A 64 -16.04 -7.94 2.65
N GLY A 65 -15.91 -6.81 3.36
CA GLY A 65 -16.89 -6.38 4.36
C GLY A 65 -18.19 -5.84 3.74
N LEU A 66 -18.09 -4.95 2.75
CA LEU A 66 -19.26 -4.29 2.15
C LEU A 66 -20.23 -5.29 1.51
N THR A 67 -19.72 -6.32 0.85
CA THR A 67 -20.49 -7.35 0.16
C THR A 67 -20.89 -8.52 1.07
N LYS A 68 -20.68 -8.37 2.36
CA LYS A 68 -21.14 -9.26 3.43
C LYS A 68 -20.39 -10.60 3.54
N MET A 69 -19.09 -10.53 3.91
CA MET A 69 -18.34 -11.67 4.42
C MET A 69 -17.79 -12.66 3.38
N GLN A 70 -17.49 -12.24 2.15
CA GLN A 70 -16.72 -13.08 1.24
C GLN A 70 -15.22 -13.06 1.63
N THR A 71 -14.53 -14.20 1.44
CA THR A 71 -13.08 -14.27 1.64
C THR A 71 -12.35 -13.41 0.61
N SER A 72 -11.34 -12.67 1.08
CA SER A 72 -10.35 -11.97 0.26
C SER A 72 -9.05 -12.78 0.17
N PRO A 73 -8.08 -12.39 -0.66
CA PRO A 73 -6.79 -13.09 -0.70
C PRO A 73 -5.99 -13.05 0.61
N THR A 74 -6.23 -12.09 1.48
CA THR A 74 -5.56 -11.98 2.80
C THR A 74 -6.32 -12.66 3.93
N THR A 75 -7.47 -13.29 3.64
CA THR A 75 -8.26 -14.01 4.64
C THR A 75 -7.45 -15.15 5.26
N PRO A 76 -7.39 -15.27 6.60
CA PRO A 76 -6.70 -16.36 7.26
C PRO A 76 -7.21 -17.73 6.83
N GLN A 77 -6.30 -18.71 6.67
CA GLN A 77 -6.66 -20.08 6.37
C GLN A 77 -7.59 -20.65 7.45
N GLY A 78 -8.60 -21.41 7.04
CA GLY A 78 -9.61 -21.97 7.92
C GLY A 78 -10.74 -21.00 8.31
N PHE A 79 -10.68 -19.72 7.93
CA PHE A 79 -11.76 -18.76 8.21
C PHE A 79 -13.03 -19.14 7.45
N LYS A 80 -14.15 -19.26 8.17
CA LYS A 80 -15.47 -19.60 7.60
C LYS A 80 -16.20 -18.34 7.15
N SER A 81 -16.69 -18.37 5.94
CA SER A 81 -17.44 -17.25 5.31
C SER A 81 -18.59 -17.76 4.44
N ASN A 82 -19.37 -16.85 3.91
CA ASN A 82 -20.49 -17.19 2.98
C ASN A 82 -20.01 -17.96 1.74
N THR A 83 -18.80 -17.65 1.25
CA THR A 83 -18.21 -18.29 0.07
C THR A 83 -17.34 -19.49 0.41
N GLN A 84 -16.98 -19.65 1.67
CA GLN A 84 -16.11 -20.71 2.18
C GLN A 84 -16.70 -21.30 3.49
N PRO A 85 -17.85 -21.99 3.45
CA PRO A 85 -18.54 -22.45 4.64
C PRO A 85 -17.77 -23.50 5.45
N TYR A 86 -16.86 -24.22 4.79
CA TYR A 86 -15.97 -25.20 5.44
C TYR A 86 -14.61 -24.61 5.86
N GLY A 87 -14.38 -23.34 5.59
CA GLY A 87 -13.15 -22.61 5.87
C GLY A 87 -12.33 -22.34 4.61
N SER A 88 -11.63 -21.22 4.61
CA SER A 88 -10.67 -20.84 3.55
C SER A 88 -9.57 -21.89 3.44
N ILE A 89 -9.38 -22.46 2.25
CA ILE A 89 -8.43 -23.58 2.02
C ILE A 89 -7.01 -23.09 1.70
N LEU A 90 -6.88 -21.89 1.12
CA LEU A 90 -5.59 -21.35 0.73
C LEU A 90 -4.93 -20.59 1.90
N PRO A 91 -3.60 -20.62 2.02
CA PRO A 91 -2.88 -19.71 2.88
C PRO A 91 -3.11 -18.26 2.44
N PRO A 92 -3.15 -17.30 3.39
CA PRO A 92 -3.35 -15.90 3.04
C PRO A 92 -2.16 -15.35 2.24
N LEU A 93 -2.46 -14.50 1.26
CA LEU A 93 -1.45 -13.71 0.57
C LEU A 93 -0.80 -12.74 1.55
N ASN A 94 0.53 -12.64 1.52
CA ASN A 94 1.25 -11.58 2.22
C ASN A 94 1.54 -10.39 1.30
N PRO A 95 0.84 -9.26 1.44
CA PRO A 95 1.00 -8.11 0.54
C PRO A 95 2.38 -7.45 0.63
N ILE A 96 3.05 -7.56 1.79
CA ILE A 96 4.41 -7.02 1.96
C ILE A 96 5.41 -7.82 1.13
N GLU A 97 5.37 -9.16 1.21
CA GLU A 97 6.22 -10.04 0.39
C GLU A 97 6.02 -9.80 -1.11
N VAL A 98 4.75 -9.71 -1.55
CA VAL A 98 4.43 -9.44 -2.95
C VAL A 98 4.98 -8.09 -3.41
N ALA A 99 4.79 -7.02 -2.63
CA ALA A 99 5.32 -5.71 -2.96
C ALA A 99 6.85 -5.70 -3.03
N LEU A 100 7.53 -6.36 -2.09
CA LEU A 100 9.00 -6.50 -2.05
C LEU A 100 9.53 -7.42 -3.17
N GLY A 101 8.68 -8.27 -3.74
CA GLY A 101 9.00 -9.11 -4.90
C GLY A 101 9.00 -8.36 -6.23
N VAL A 102 8.36 -7.20 -6.31
CA VAL A 102 8.27 -6.43 -7.55
C VAL A 102 9.54 -5.63 -7.78
N THR A 103 10.12 -5.79 -8.98
CA THR A 103 11.26 -4.98 -9.42
C THR A 103 10.88 -3.50 -9.38
N ASN A 104 11.76 -2.65 -8.85
CA ASN A 104 11.56 -1.21 -8.72
C ASN A 104 10.63 -0.77 -7.57
N ALA A 105 10.28 -1.66 -6.62
CA ALA A 105 9.69 -1.22 -5.35
C ALA A 105 10.62 -0.18 -4.69
N SER A 106 10.05 0.91 -4.16
CA SER A 106 10.85 1.99 -3.57
C SER A 106 10.48 2.35 -2.14
N PHE A 107 9.24 2.09 -1.72
CA PHE A 107 8.79 2.26 -0.34
C PHE A 107 7.72 1.23 0.00
N VAL A 108 7.98 0.41 1.02
CA VAL A 108 7.04 -0.59 1.52
C VAL A 108 7.01 -0.52 3.04
N ALA A 109 5.82 -0.30 3.60
CA ALA A 109 5.63 -0.17 5.05
C ALA A 109 4.34 -0.86 5.51
N GLN A 110 4.30 -1.20 6.80
CA GLN A 110 3.12 -1.72 7.48
C GLN A 110 2.85 -0.96 8.77
N THR A 111 1.58 -0.70 9.04
CA THR A 111 1.10 -0.07 10.25
C THR A 111 -0.26 -0.65 10.65
N ALA A 112 -0.87 -0.15 11.73
CA ALA A 112 -2.12 -0.69 12.24
C ALA A 112 -3.07 0.41 12.71
N GLU A 113 -4.38 0.18 12.56
CA GLU A 113 -5.43 1.13 12.99
C GLU A 113 -5.42 1.42 14.50
N TRP A 114 -5.02 0.43 15.30
CA TRP A 114 -4.95 0.54 16.76
C TRP A 114 -3.69 1.24 17.28
N ALA A 115 -2.78 1.66 16.38
CA ALA A 115 -1.57 2.41 16.69
C ALA A 115 -1.58 3.78 15.95
N PRO A 116 -2.47 4.72 16.31
CA PRO A 116 -2.74 5.93 15.52
C PRO A 116 -1.52 6.86 15.38
N SER A 117 -0.66 6.95 16.38
CA SER A 117 0.58 7.73 16.27
C SER A 117 1.55 7.13 15.26
N HIS A 118 1.71 5.79 15.26
CA HIS A 118 2.52 5.06 14.29
C HIS A 118 1.91 5.16 12.88
N LEU A 119 0.58 5.02 12.76
CA LEU A 119 -0.13 5.19 11.49
C LEU A 119 0.14 6.57 10.89
N TYR A 120 -0.03 7.63 11.68
CA TYR A 120 0.24 9.00 11.22
C TYR A 120 1.70 9.18 10.78
N ALA A 121 2.65 8.74 11.61
CA ALA A 121 4.08 8.88 11.32
C ALA A 121 4.47 8.08 10.06
N THR A 122 3.92 6.86 9.87
CA THR A 122 4.14 6.03 8.69
C THR A 122 3.59 6.69 7.42
N LEU A 123 2.36 7.20 7.47
CA LEU A 123 1.76 7.90 6.32
C LEU A 123 2.51 9.19 5.97
N ARG A 124 3.00 9.91 6.98
CA ARG A 124 3.85 11.08 6.78
C ARG A 124 5.17 10.71 6.10
N ALA A 125 5.83 9.63 6.53
CA ALA A 125 7.04 9.12 5.91
C ALA A 125 6.79 8.70 4.45
N ALA A 126 5.68 8.00 4.19
CA ALA A 126 5.25 7.59 2.86
C ALA A 126 4.97 8.78 1.93
N TYR A 127 4.34 9.83 2.44
CA TYR A 127 4.05 11.06 1.69
C TYR A 127 5.32 11.82 1.28
N HIS A 128 6.33 11.86 2.16
CA HIS A 128 7.59 12.55 1.88
C HIS A 128 8.55 11.74 0.99
N HIS A 129 8.31 10.44 0.84
CA HIS A 129 9.06 9.62 -0.09
C HIS A 129 8.76 10.02 -1.54
N LYS A 130 9.80 10.08 -2.38
CA LYS A 130 9.66 10.38 -3.82
C LYS A 130 9.61 9.07 -4.61
N GLY A 131 8.41 8.72 -5.05
CA GLY A 131 8.08 7.47 -5.71
C GLY A 131 6.80 6.85 -5.18
N PHE A 132 6.55 5.61 -5.56
CA PHE A 132 5.37 4.87 -5.12
C PHE A 132 5.55 4.32 -3.71
N SER A 133 4.77 4.85 -2.79
CA SER A 133 4.73 4.37 -1.41
C SER A 133 3.56 3.41 -1.22
N PHE A 134 3.86 2.15 -0.87
CA PHE A 134 2.86 1.16 -0.48
C PHE A 134 2.82 1.02 1.03
N VAL A 135 1.66 1.27 1.62
CA VAL A 135 1.43 1.16 3.07
C VAL A 135 0.28 0.19 3.32
N ARG A 136 0.58 -0.97 3.92
CA ARG A 136 -0.42 -1.89 4.46
C ARG A 136 -0.86 -1.41 5.83
N ILE A 137 -2.15 -1.18 6.00
CA ILE A 137 -2.77 -0.77 7.27
C ILE A 137 -3.60 -1.93 7.77
N LEU A 138 -3.13 -2.62 8.82
CA LEU A 138 -3.88 -3.68 9.46
C LEU A 138 -5.11 -3.09 10.14
N GLN A 139 -6.28 -3.58 9.77
CA GLN A 139 -7.57 -3.06 10.22
C GLN A 139 -8.51 -4.23 10.56
N ARG A 140 -9.46 -4.00 11.46
CA ARG A 140 -10.53 -4.95 11.75
C ARG A 140 -11.81 -4.55 11.04
N CYS A 141 -12.53 -5.52 10.48
CA CYS A 141 -13.92 -5.28 10.18
C CYS A 141 -14.74 -5.47 11.47
N PRO A 142 -15.40 -4.42 12.01
CA PRO A 142 -16.09 -4.53 13.31
C PRO A 142 -17.25 -5.52 13.28
N VAL A 143 -17.76 -5.86 12.10
CA VAL A 143 -18.91 -6.76 11.91
C VAL A 143 -18.48 -8.21 11.64
N TYR A 144 -17.55 -8.42 10.69
CA TYR A 144 -17.24 -9.76 10.17
C TYR A 144 -15.90 -10.32 10.65
N THR A 145 -14.93 -9.48 10.93
CA THR A 145 -13.59 -9.90 11.42
C THR A 145 -13.14 -9.10 12.64
N PRO A 146 -14.01 -8.93 13.67
CA PRO A 146 -13.65 -8.11 14.84
C PRO A 146 -12.45 -8.64 15.62
N SER A 147 -12.16 -9.93 15.48
CA SER A 147 -11.09 -10.61 16.22
C SER A 147 -9.84 -10.94 15.39
N ILE A 148 -9.78 -10.53 14.11
CA ILE A 148 -8.67 -10.94 13.20
C ILE A 148 -7.28 -10.63 13.77
N PHE A 149 -7.13 -9.47 14.44
CA PHE A 149 -5.87 -9.06 15.07
C PHE A 149 -5.97 -8.98 16.59
N GLN A 150 -7.01 -9.56 17.20
CA GLN A 150 -7.29 -9.42 18.62
C GLN A 150 -6.11 -9.86 19.50
N LYS A 151 -5.44 -10.97 19.14
CA LYS A 151 -4.28 -11.47 19.87
C LYS A 151 -3.14 -10.45 19.90
N ALA A 152 -2.89 -9.75 18.78
CA ALA A 152 -1.84 -8.74 18.70
C ALA A 152 -2.25 -7.43 19.40
N VAL A 153 -3.54 -7.08 19.37
CA VAL A 153 -4.06 -5.90 20.11
C VAL A 153 -3.98 -6.11 21.63
N GLN A 154 -4.19 -7.33 22.12
CA GLN A 154 -4.20 -7.66 23.55
C GLN A 154 -2.81 -8.00 24.10
N ASP A 155 -1.88 -8.42 23.27
CA ASP A 155 -0.54 -8.86 23.65
C ASP A 155 0.52 -8.06 22.90
N PRO A 156 1.08 -7.00 23.52
CA PRO A 156 2.13 -6.18 22.90
C PRO A 156 3.38 -6.96 22.47
N ALA A 157 3.66 -8.12 23.08
CA ALA A 157 4.81 -8.96 22.72
C ALA A 157 4.70 -9.56 21.30
N ARG A 158 3.49 -9.57 20.71
CA ARG A 158 3.24 -10.01 19.35
C ARG A 158 3.52 -8.94 18.29
N ILE A 159 3.84 -7.73 18.72
CA ILE A 159 4.17 -6.62 17.83
C ILE A 159 5.65 -6.34 17.95
N ASN A 160 6.30 -6.23 16.80
CA ASN A 160 7.70 -5.86 16.67
C ASN A 160 7.80 -4.55 15.88
N LEU A 161 8.48 -3.55 16.42
CA LEU A 161 8.72 -2.29 15.73
C LEU A 161 9.99 -2.39 14.91
N LEU A 162 9.90 -2.02 13.64
CA LEU A 162 11.05 -1.88 12.75
C LEU A 162 11.65 -0.48 12.94
N VAL A 163 12.88 -0.42 13.40
CA VAL A 163 13.57 0.81 13.79
C VAL A 163 14.78 1.04 12.88
N HIS A 164 14.96 2.27 12.40
CA HIS A 164 16.13 2.74 11.67
C HIS A 164 16.27 4.26 11.79
N ASP A 165 17.45 4.81 11.52
CA ASP A 165 17.81 6.21 11.82
C ASP A 165 16.88 7.26 11.22
N ASP A 166 16.38 7.04 9.99
CA ASP A 166 15.44 7.93 9.30
C ASP A 166 14.02 7.33 9.21
N GLY A 167 13.68 6.48 10.16
CA GLY A 167 12.43 5.73 10.21
C GLY A 167 11.26 6.44 10.86
N VAL A 168 10.24 5.65 11.11
CA VAL A 168 9.06 6.07 11.85
C VAL A 168 9.40 6.07 13.34
N VAL A 169 9.45 7.26 13.94
CA VAL A 169 9.74 7.42 15.36
C VAL A 169 8.46 7.67 16.13
N THR A 170 8.16 6.81 17.09
CA THR A 170 6.97 6.89 17.95
C THR A 170 7.34 6.54 19.41
N PRO A 171 7.96 7.46 20.16
CA PRO A 171 8.52 7.18 21.50
C PRO A 171 7.49 6.62 22.49
N ASP A 172 6.21 6.96 22.35
CA ASP A 172 5.17 6.43 23.22
C ASP A 172 4.88 4.95 22.94
N LEU A 173 4.97 4.52 21.69
CA LEU A 173 4.77 3.12 21.30
C LEU A 173 5.99 2.27 21.58
N GLU A 174 7.19 2.85 21.49
CA GLU A 174 8.44 2.17 21.86
C GLU A 174 8.48 1.75 23.33
N LYS A 175 7.78 2.48 24.20
CA LYS A 175 7.56 2.09 25.61
C LYS A 175 6.58 0.94 25.79
N ILE A 176 5.61 0.81 24.88
CA ILE A 176 4.56 -0.22 24.92
C ILE A 176 5.06 -1.50 24.23
N TYR A 177 5.61 -1.37 23.03
CA TYR A 177 6.10 -2.48 22.22
C TYR A 177 7.60 -2.64 22.44
N GLN A 178 7.96 -3.52 23.38
CA GLN A 178 9.36 -3.73 23.77
C GLN A 178 10.18 -4.49 22.72
N SER A 179 9.51 -5.23 21.82
CA SER A 179 10.20 -5.89 20.71
C SER A 179 10.51 -4.90 19.61
N GLN A 180 11.80 -4.76 19.32
CA GLN A 180 12.30 -3.84 18.30
C GLN A 180 13.36 -4.55 17.46
N THR A 181 13.34 -4.33 16.15
CA THR A 181 14.35 -4.82 15.23
C THR A 181 14.97 -3.64 14.50
N HIS A 182 16.27 -3.44 14.72
CA HIS A 182 17.05 -2.49 13.96
C HIS A 182 17.46 -3.12 12.63
N HIS A 183 17.20 -2.44 11.50
CA HIS A 183 17.60 -2.89 10.17
C HIS A 183 17.92 -1.70 9.27
N ASP A 184 18.63 -1.96 8.18
CA ASP A 184 18.80 -0.99 7.09
C ASP A 184 17.61 -1.15 6.12
N PRO A 185 16.72 -0.15 5.97
CA PRO A 185 15.60 -0.24 5.06
C PRO A 185 16.01 -0.25 3.57
N ARG A 186 17.29 -0.03 3.26
CA ARG A 186 17.82 -0.18 1.88
C ARG A 186 18.21 -1.61 1.56
N ASP A 187 18.36 -2.45 2.58
CA ASP A 187 18.64 -3.88 2.38
C ASP A 187 17.34 -4.64 2.04
N LEU A 188 17.17 -4.91 0.75
CA LEU A 188 16.01 -5.66 0.26
C LEU A 188 15.97 -7.11 0.76
N ALA A 189 17.13 -7.73 1.00
CA ALA A 189 17.17 -9.11 1.50
C ALA A 189 16.70 -9.16 2.97
N ALA A 190 17.17 -8.22 3.81
CA ALA A 190 16.70 -8.07 5.18
C ALA A 190 15.19 -7.74 5.23
N ALA A 191 14.71 -6.84 4.36
CA ALA A 191 13.30 -6.50 4.26
C ALA A 191 12.42 -7.72 3.93
N ARG A 192 12.87 -8.58 3.01
CA ARG A 192 12.17 -9.84 2.65
C ARG A 192 12.15 -10.82 3.81
N ALA A 193 13.27 -11.03 4.47
CA ALA A 193 13.35 -11.90 5.63
C ALA A 193 12.43 -11.43 6.78
N LEU A 194 12.31 -10.11 6.99
CA LEU A 194 11.35 -9.55 7.96
C LEU A 194 9.90 -9.76 7.52
N ALA A 195 9.60 -9.70 6.22
CA ALA A 195 8.26 -9.91 5.70
C ALA A 195 7.78 -11.36 5.81
N GLU A 196 8.70 -12.34 5.75
CA GLU A 196 8.42 -13.77 5.90
C GLU A 196 8.16 -14.20 7.35
N GLN A 197 8.47 -13.35 8.35
CA GLN A 197 8.22 -13.66 9.76
C GLN A 197 6.71 -13.67 10.06
N THR A 198 6.23 -14.75 10.64
CA THR A 198 4.81 -14.95 10.98
C THR A 198 4.52 -15.07 12.48
N ASP A 199 5.57 -15.15 13.29
CA ASP A 199 5.48 -15.26 14.75
C ASP A 199 5.04 -13.93 15.40
N ARG A 200 5.36 -12.82 14.78
CA ARG A 200 5.02 -11.46 15.22
C ARG A 200 4.54 -10.60 14.07
N ILE A 201 3.86 -9.51 14.40
CA ILE A 201 3.47 -8.47 13.45
C ILE A 201 4.56 -7.39 13.44
N ASN A 202 5.27 -7.28 12.34
CA ASN A 202 6.25 -6.23 12.13
C ASN A 202 5.55 -4.92 11.72
N LEU A 203 5.69 -3.85 12.49
CA LEU A 203 5.21 -2.50 12.15
C LEU A 203 6.40 -1.58 11.87
N GLY A 204 6.35 -0.86 10.78
CA GLY A 204 7.37 0.10 10.35
C GLY A 204 7.63 0.08 8.86
N VAL A 205 8.74 0.67 8.46
CA VAL A 205 9.21 0.70 7.08
C VAL A 205 10.09 -0.53 6.84
N PHE A 206 9.63 -1.42 5.98
CA PHE A 206 10.40 -2.60 5.57
C PHE A 206 11.47 -2.24 4.56
N PHE A 207 11.12 -1.42 3.58
CA PHE A 207 12.02 -1.04 2.50
C PHE A 207 11.83 0.40 2.09
N LYS A 208 12.97 1.12 1.84
CA LYS A 208 12.98 2.51 1.39
C LYS A 208 14.22 2.77 0.55
N ASP A 209 14.02 2.98 -0.75
CA ASP A 209 15.10 3.33 -1.68
C ASP A 209 14.65 4.49 -2.61
N PRO A 210 14.99 5.73 -2.27
CA PRO A 210 14.61 6.90 -3.06
C PRO A 210 15.39 7.03 -4.39
N SER A 211 16.40 6.17 -4.64
CA SER A 211 17.16 6.18 -5.88
C SER A 211 16.49 5.43 -7.03
N LYS A 212 15.41 4.70 -6.74
CA LYS A 212 14.67 3.94 -7.75
C LYS A 212 14.08 4.86 -8.83
N PRO A 213 14.25 4.53 -10.12
CA PRO A 213 13.75 5.34 -11.21
C PRO A 213 12.22 5.46 -11.18
N ARG A 214 11.71 6.66 -11.43
CA ARG A 214 10.28 6.96 -11.50
C ARG A 214 9.83 7.07 -12.93
N TYR A 215 8.66 6.51 -13.25
CA TYR A 215 8.13 6.47 -14.62
C TYR A 215 7.94 7.87 -15.21
N GLU A 216 7.46 8.84 -14.42
CA GLU A 216 7.26 10.22 -14.85
C GLU A 216 8.56 10.94 -15.20
N GLU A 217 9.69 10.52 -14.62
CA GLU A 217 11.01 11.08 -14.96
C GLU A 217 11.57 10.49 -16.25
N THR A 218 11.37 9.19 -16.47
CA THR A 218 11.86 8.51 -17.67
C THR A 218 11.08 8.89 -18.91
N ARG A 219 9.79 9.20 -18.76
CA ARG A 219 8.91 9.56 -19.87
C ARG A 219 9.09 11.00 -20.35
N ARG A 220 9.74 11.87 -19.59
CA ARG A 220 9.99 13.31 -19.83
C ARG A 220 9.20 13.90 -21.00
N VAL A 221 7.92 14.17 -20.77
CA VAL A 221 7.18 15.08 -21.65
C VAL A 221 7.53 16.48 -21.17
N ALA A 222 8.13 17.29 -22.03
CA ALA A 222 8.43 18.69 -21.71
C ALA A 222 7.13 19.38 -21.20
N PRO A 223 7.21 20.17 -20.12
CA PRO A 223 6.08 20.93 -19.64
C PRO A 223 5.50 21.78 -20.79
N ARG A 224 4.21 21.66 -21.04
CA ARG A 224 3.51 22.45 -22.06
C ARG A 224 2.53 23.39 -21.37
N THR A 225 2.45 24.59 -21.86
CA THR A 225 1.42 25.55 -21.46
C THR A 225 0.02 25.04 -21.82
N PRO A 226 -1.04 25.50 -21.19
CA PRO A 226 -2.40 25.14 -21.58
C PRO A 226 -2.69 25.39 -23.07
N ALA A 227 -2.21 26.51 -23.62
CA ALA A 227 -2.39 26.83 -25.04
C ALA A 227 -1.68 25.82 -25.97
N GLU A 228 -0.45 25.42 -25.64
CA GLU A 228 0.28 24.40 -26.41
C GLU A 228 -0.40 23.01 -26.34
N ARG A 229 -1.05 22.69 -25.22
CA ARG A 229 -1.82 21.45 -25.07
C ARG A 229 -3.04 21.46 -25.97
N VAL A 230 -3.79 22.59 -26.01
CA VAL A 230 -4.97 22.75 -26.87
C VAL A 230 -4.55 22.64 -28.33
N ALA A 231 -3.53 23.40 -28.77
CA ALA A 231 -3.02 23.35 -30.14
C ALA A 231 -2.57 21.93 -30.56
N LEU A 232 -1.96 21.17 -29.63
CA LEU A 232 -1.59 19.78 -29.89
C LEU A 232 -2.81 18.89 -30.09
N LEU A 233 -3.83 19.04 -29.24
CA LEU A 233 -5.10 18.29 -29.34
C LEU A 233 -5.81 18.58 -30.66
N GLU A 234 -5.90 19.85 -31.04
CA GLU A 234 -6.50 20.27 -32.31
C GLU A 234 -5.76 19.63 -33.49
N LYS A 235 -4.41 19.66 -33.47
CA LYS A 235 -3.60 18.99 -34.47
C LYS A 235 -3.82 17.49 -34.54
N GLU A 236 -3.94 16.81 -33.41
CA GLU A 236 -4.21 15.37 -33.37
C GLU A 236 -5.62 15.05 -33.84
N PHE A 237 -6.62 15.83 -33.45
CA PHE A 237 -8.00 15.65 -33.95
C PHE A 237 -8.07 15.86 -35.48
N ALA A 238 -7.37 16.86 -36.03
CA ALA A 238 -7.33 17.09 -37.47
C ALA A 238 -6.76 15.90 -38.26
N ARG A 239 -5.90 15.07 -37.67
CA ARG A 239 -5.36 13.84 -38.31
C ARG A 239 -6.40 12.76 -38.50
N TYR A 240 -7.48 12.78 -37.75
CA TYR A 240 -8.58 11.80 -37.77
C TYR A 240 -9.89 12.40 -38.29
N ALA A 241 -9.88 13.69 -38.69
CA ALA A 241 -11.04 14.28 -39.35
C ALA A 241 -11.17 13.66 -40.77
N VAL A 242 -12.31 13.06 -41.04
CA VAL A 242 -12.67 12.47 -42.36
C VAL A 242 -13.36 13.54 -43.20
#